data_d9f75ced3b65ee11173b485485de86d0
#
_entry.id   d9f75ced3b65ee11173b485485de86d0
#
_cell.length_a   1.000
_cell.length_b   1.000
_cell.length_c   1.000
_cell.angle_alpha   90.00
_cell.angle_beta   90.00
_cell.angle_gamma   90.00
#
_symmetry.space_group_name_H-M   'P 1'
#
loop_
_entity.id
_entity.type
_entity.pdbx_description
1 polymer ?
#
loop_
_entity_poly.entity_id
_entity_poly.type
_entity_poly.pdbx_seq_one_letter_code
_entity_poly.pdbx_strand_id
1 'polypeptide(L)'
;MIRTLLKEVKEYKAASIATPFFMILEVLFETLIPFLMASIIDKGVNTGDIHHIYKVGGIMIVAAFCGLLAGMAGGRYGAKASTGFAKNLRNKMFDQIQTYSFANIDHFSTAGLVTRLTTDVTNVQNAYQMMLRMMMRAPASMICAMVMAFMINARLASIYLVAVVILGVILFFIIRHATAYFQQAFPKYDALNASVQENVSAIRVVKAYVREEQETSKFQYASKNIYDIFVRAEKNVIWNSPIMMFTVYTCIILISWFGAKMIVVKSLTTGELMSLLAYCMNILMSL
;
A
#
# COMPACT_ATOMS: atom_id res chain seq x y z
N MET A 1 -21.77 1.96 -6.38
CA MET A 1 -20.67 2.06 -7.36
C MET A 1 -19.71 0.86 -7.28
N ILE A 2 -19.01 0.59 -6.17
CA ILE A 2 -18.06 -0.55 -6.03
C ILE A 2 -18.72 -1.91 -6.32
N ARG A 3 -19.91 -2.15 -5.78
CA ARG A 3 -20.67 -3.40 -6.01
C ARG A 3 -21.02 -3.64 -7.49
N THR A 4 -21.22 -2.57 -8.25
CA THR A 4 -21.52 -2.65 -9.69
C THR A 4 -20.26 -3.00 -10.47
N LEU A 5 -19.12 -2.41 -10.12
CA LEU A 5 -17.84 -2.72 -10.72
C LEU A 5 -17.41 -4.17 -10.44
N LEU A 6 -17.55 -4.65 -9.22
CA LEU A 6 -17.19 -6.01 -8.84
C LEU A 6 -18.02 -7.10 -9.57
N LYS A 7 -19.20 -6.77 -10.09
CA LYS A 7 -19.98 -7.69 -10.93
C LYS A 7 -19.26 -8.05 -12.24
N GLU A 8 -18.38 -7.18 -12.73
CA GLU A 8 -17.66 -7.40 -14.00
C GLU A 8 -16.42 -8.28 -13.85
N VAL A 9 -16.15 -8.79 -12.64
CA VAL A 9 -15.12 -9.82 -12.41
C VAL A 9 -15.46 -11.14 -13.12
N LYS A 10 -16.76 -11.49 -13.23
CA LYS A 10 -17.31 -12.64 -13.97
C LYS A 10 -16.45 -13.91 -13.89
N GLU A 11 -15.89 -14.35 -15.02
CA GLU A 11 -15.07 -15.55 -15.15
C GLU A 11 -13.72 -15.48 -14.41
N TYR A 12 -13.27 -14.30 -14.02
CA TYR A 12 -11.99 -14.09 -13.31
C TYR A 12 -12.10 -14.20 -11.77
N LYS A 13 -13.26 -14.63 -11.23
CA LYS A 13 -13.46 -14.81 -9.78
C LYS A 13 -12.44 -15.76 -9.15
N ALA A 14 -12.16 -16.89 -9.83
CA ALA A 14 -11.17 -17.84 -9.34
C ALA A 14 -9.77 -17.22 -9.23
N ALA A 15 -9.34 -16.45 -10.22
CA ALA A 15 -8.07 -15.74 -10.18
C ALA A 15 -8.04 -14.64 -9.10
N SER A 16 -9.17 -13.95 -8.90
CA SER A 16 -9.33 -12.91 -7.87
C SER A 16 -9.28 -13.47 -6.45
N ILE A 17 -9.71 -14.72 -6.22
CA ILE A 17 -9.63 -15.39 -4.92
C ILE A 17 -8.24 -16.05 -4.75
N ALA A 18 -7.68 -16.60 -5.82
CA ALA A 18 -6.37 -17.22 -5.79
C ALA A 18 -5.25 -16.21 -5.43
N THR A 19 -5.36 -14.96 -5.89
CA THR A 19 -4.36 -13.92 -5.62
C THR A 19 -4.16 -13.69 -4.10
N PRO A 20 -5.17 -13.33 -3.31
CA PRO A 20 -5.04 -13.20 -1.86
C PRO A 20 -4.54 -14.47 -1.17
N PHE A 21 -5.00 -15.64 -1.63
CA PHE A 21 -4.56 -16.92 -1.07
C PHE A 21 -3.04 -17.10 -1.22
N PHE A 22 -2.50 -16.89 -2.41
CA PHE A 22 -1.06 -17.01 -2.65
C PHE A 22 -0.26 -15.91 -1.95
N MET A 23 -0.82 -14.68 -1.80
CA MET A 23 -0.18 -13.62 -1.03
C MET A 23 -0.08 -13.97 0.47
N ILE A 24 -1.13 -14.58 1.04
CA ILE A 24 -1.11 -15.06 2.44
C ILE A 24 -0.11 -16.21 2.58
N LEU A 25 -0.09 -17.14 1.63
CA LEU A 25 0.86 -18.26 1.64
C LEU A 25 2.32 -17.78 1.56
N GLU A 26 2.62 -16.79 0.72
CA GLU A 26 3.92 -16.13 0.64
C GLU A 26 4.33 -15.56 2.00
N VAL A 27 3.42 -14.81 2.65
CA VAL A 27 3.65 -14.22 3.98
C VAL A 27 3.92 -15.29 5.04
N LEU A 28 3.21 -16.42 5.02
CA LEU A 28 3.46 -17.52 5.94
C LEU A 28 4.88 -18.08 5.81
N PHE A 29 5.36 -18.29 4.60
CA PHE A 29 6.74 -18.71 4.39
C PHE A 29 7.75 -17.64 4.80
N GLU A 30 7.49 -16.37 4.51
CA GLU A 30 8.34 -15.24 4.89
C GLU A 30 8.46 -15.11 6.41
N THR A 31 7.35 -15.25 7.15
CA THR A 31 7.35 -15.17 8.63
C THR A 31 7.95 -16.40 9.31
N LEU A 32 8.07 -17.53 8.62
CA LEU A 32 8.71 -18.72 9.14
C LEU A 32 10.23 -18.59 9.21
N ILE A 33 10.83 -17.80 8.33
CA ILE A 33 12.30 -17.65 8.22
C ILE A 33 12.95 -17.14 9.52
N PRO A 34 12.48 -16.04 10.16
CA PRO A 34 13.05 -15.60 11.43
C PRO A 34 12.90 -16.63 12.55
N PHE A 35 11.80 -17.38 12.57
CA PHE A 35 11.60 -18.45 13.55
C PHE A 35 12.62 -19.60 13.40
N LEU A 36 12.87 -20.02 12.17
CA LEU A 36 13.88 -21.05 11.87
C LEU A 36 15.29 -20.52 12.18
N MET A 37 15.55 -19.24 11.94
CA MET A 37 16.83 -18.61 12.27
C MET A 37 17.11 -18.66 13.77
N ALA A 38 16.09 -18.46 14.64
CA ALA A 38 16.24 -18.67 16.07
C ALA A 38 16.72 -20.09 16.40
N SER A 39 16.15 -21.09 15.76
CA SER A 39 16.56 -22.49 15.96
C SER A 39 18.01 -22.74 15.54
N ILE A 40 18.48 -22.12 14.46
CA ILE A 40 19.89 -22.19 14.04
C ILE A 40 20.80 -21.61 15.11
N ILE A 41 20.45 -20.41 15.64
CA ILE A 41 21.26 -19.74 16.65
C ILE A 41 21.31 -20.57 17.95
N ASP A 42 20.15 -20.99 18.44
CA ASP A 42 20.02 -21.59 19.76
C ASP A 42 20.51 -23.04 19.81
N LYS A 43 20.17 -23.86 18.79
CA LYS A 43 20.48 -25.30 18.75
C LYS A 43 21.63 -25.63 17.81
N GLY A 44 22.06 -24.70 16.96
CA GLY A 44 23.21 -24.89 16.06
C GLY A 44 24.44 -24.18 16.58
N VAL A 45 24.40 -22.84 16.62
CA VAL A 45 25.59 -22.02 16.95
C VAL A 45 25.94 -22.14 18.43
N ASN A 46 24.96 -21.98 19.35
CA ASN A 46 25.22 -21.99 20.78
C ASN A 46 25.66 -23.38 21.31
N THR A 47 25.28 -24.47 20.64
CA THR A 47 25.65 -25.83 21.01
C THR A 47 26.79 -26.41 20.15
N GLY A 48 27.18 -25.74 19.06
CA GLY A 48 28.19 -26.20 18.11
C GLY A 48 27.72 -27.33 17.18
N ASP A 49 26.41 -27.56 17.06
CA ASP A 49 25.82 -28.60 16.22
C ASP A 49 25.73 -28.16 14.75
N ILE A 50 26.75 -28.43 13.98
CA ILE A 50 26.83 -28.13 12.54
C ILE A 50 25.74 -28.89 11.75
N HIS A 51 25.39 -30.12 12.16
CA HIS A 51 24.40 -30.93 11.47
C HIS A 51 23.00 -30.26 11.56
N HIS A 52 22.66 -29.73 12.73
CA HIS A 52 21.41 -28.96 12.94
C HIS A 52 21.37 -27.73 12.05
N ILE A 53 22.51 -27.02 11.91
CA ILE A 53 22.60 -25.81 11.02
C ILE A 53 22.31 -26.21 9.57
N TYR A 54 22.94 -27.27 9.05
CA TYR A 54 22.66 -27.72 7.68
C TYR A 54 21.21 -28.16 7.46
N LYS A 55 20.64 -28.90 8.42
CA LYS A 55 19.27 -29.37 8.34
C LYS A 55 18.26 -28.21 8.32
N VAL A 56 18.36 -27.30 9.28
CA VAL A 56 17.43 -26.16 9.37
C VAL A 56 17.68 -25.14 8.26
N GLY A 57 18.95 -24.91 7.88
CA GLY A 57 19.31 -24.09 6.72
C GLY A 57 18.70 -24.62 5.42
N GLY A 58 18.72 -25.95 5.22
CA GLY A 58 18.04 -26.60 4.09
C GLY A 58 16.52 -26.34 4.10
N ILE A 59 15.88 -26.45 5.27
CA ILE A 59 14.44 -26.12 5.43
C ILE A 59 14.18 -24.66 5.10
N MET A 60 15.05 -23.73 5.52
CA MET A 60 14.90 -22.30 5.21
C MET A 60 15.00 -22.04 3.70
N ILE A 61 15.92 -22.71 2.99
CA ILE A 61 16.03 -22.58 1.53
C ILE A 61 14.76 -23.07 0.85
N VAL A 62 14.22 -24.22 1.28
CA VAL A 62 12.96 -24.75 0.75
C VAL A 62 11.80 -23.80 1.04
N ALA A 63 11.71 -23.27 2.26
CA ALA A 63 10.67 -22.30 2.63
C ALA A 63 10.76 -21.01 1.77
N ALA A 64 11.97 -20.48 1.58
CA ALA A 64 12.20 -19.32 0.72
C ALA A 64 11.81 -19.59 -0.75
N PHE A 65 12.13 -20.79 -1.25
CA PHE A 65 11.75 -21.19 -2.61
C PHE A 65 10.22 -21.36 -2.75
N CYS A 66 9.55 -21.94 -1.75
CA CYS A 66 8.09 -22.04 -1.72
C CYS A 66 7.44 -20.65 -1.65
N GLY A 67 8.01 -19.74 -0.86
CA GLY A 67 7.59 -18.33 -0.81
C GLY A 67 7.71 -17.63 -2.16
N LEU A 68 8.85 -17.83 -2.86
CA LEU A 68 9.07 -17.31 -4.22
C LEU A 68 8.00 -17.83 -5.19
N LEU A 69 7.72 -19.13 -5.18
CA LEU A 69 6.71 -19.73 -6.04
C LEU A 69 5.31 -19.19 -5.73
N ALA A 70 4.98 -19.03 -4.45
CA ALA A 70 3.71 -18.44 -4.01
C ALA A 70 3.59 -16.97 -4.49
N GLY A 71 4.65 -16.17 -4.33
CA GLY A 71 4.68 -14.78 -4.81
C GLY A 71 4.52 -14.66 -6.33
N MET A 72 5.21 -15.53 -7.09
CA MET A 72 5.05 -15.59 -8.55
C MET A 72 3.62 -15.99 -8.95
N ALA A 73 3.05 -17.00 -8.29
CA ALA A 73 1.67 -17.42 -8.53
C ALA A 73 0.67 -16.28 -8.22
N GLY A 74 0.81 -15.64 -7.06
CA GLY A 74 0.01 -14.47 -6.67
C GLY A 74 0.12 -13.33 -7.68
N GLY A 75 1.32 -13.03 -8.16
CA GLY A 75 1.55 -12.04 -9.22
C GLY A 75 0.84 -12.39 -10.54
N ARG A 76 0.98 -13.66 -10.99
CA ARG A 76 0.36 -14.15 -12.22
C ARG A 76 -1.18 -14.13 -12.14
N TYR A 77 -1.76 -14.64 -11.05
CA TYR A 77 -3.21 -14.63 -10.86
C TYR A 77 -3.73 -13.20 -10.67
N GLY A 78 -3.01 -12.32 -9.97
CA GLY A 78 -3.37 -10.93 -9.81
C GLY A 78 -3.38 -10.15 -11.14
N ALA A 79 -2.39 -10.37 -11.98
CA ALA A 79 -2.37 -9.80 -13.33
C ALA A 79 -3.53 -10.33 -14.18
N LYS A 80 -3.77 -11.64 -14.18
CA LYS A 80 -4.90 -12.24 -14.91
C LYS A 80 -6.25 -11.72 -14.44
N ALA A 81 -6.43 -11.58 -13.13
CA ALA A 81 -7.67 -11.07 -12.54
C ALA A 81 -7.91 -9.60 -12.92
N SER A 82 -6.89 -8.75 -12.78
CA SER A 82 -7.04 -7.31 -13.03
C SER A 82 -7.20 -6.98 -14.53
N THR A 83 -6.42 -7.61 -15.39
CA THR A 83 -6.54 -7.41 -16.85
C THR A 83 -7.86 -7.98 -17.38
N GLY A 84 -8.30 -9.14 -16.87
CA GLY A 84 -9.59 -9.73 -17.22
C GLY A 84 -10.77 -8.88 -16.77
N PHE A 85 -10.72 -8.36 -15.55
CA PHE A 85 -11.70 -7.41 -15.05
C PHE A 85 -11.77 -6.15 -15.94
N ALA A 86 -10.61 -5.57 -16.31
CA ALA A 86 -10.56 -4.39 -17.15
C ALA A 86 -11.11 -4.68 -18.57
N LYS A 87 -10.83 -5.86 -19.13
CA LYS A 87 -11.41 -6.31 -20.40
C LYS A 87 -12.95 -6.30 -20.33
N ASN A 88 -13.51 -6.94 -19.29
CA ASN A 88 -14.97 -7.02 -19.13
C ASN A 88 -15.59 -5.63 -18.91
N LEU A 89 -14.91 -4.77 -18.16
CA LEU A 89 -15.36 -3.40 -17.92
C LEU A 89 -15.37 -2.59 -19.23
N ARG A 90 -14.30 -2.67 -20.04
CA ARG A 90 -14.23 -1.99 -21.35
C ARG A 90 -15.35 -2.47 -22.28
N ASN A 91 -15.55 -3.78 -22.37
CA ASN A 91 -16.62 -4.34 -23.22
C ASN A 91 -17.98 -3.81 -22.79
N LYS A 92 -18.30 -3.88 -21.49
CA LYS A 92 -19.57 -3.38 -20.98
C LYS A 92 -19.76 -1.88 -21.18
N MET A 93 -18.70 -1.09 -20.99
CA MET A 93 -18.77 0.35 -21.26
C MET A 93 -18.98 0.64 -22.75
N PHE A 94 -18.30 -0.11 -23.61
CA PHE A 94 -18.47 0.04 -25.05
C PHE A 94 -19.89 -0.35 -25.50
N ASP A 95 -20.42 -1.49 -25.01
CA ASP A 95 -21.79 -1.91 -25.27
C ASP A 95 -22.79 -0.84 -24.80
N GLN A 96 -22.56 -0.24 -23.64
CA GLN A 96 -23.42 0.83 -23.13
C GLN A 96 -23.38 2.08 -24.02
N ILE A 97 -22.21 2.45 -24.56
CA ILE A 97 -22.08 3.59 -25.48
C ILE A 97 -22.86 3.33 -26.77
N GLN A 98 -22.89 2.08 -27.26
CA GLN A 98 -23.68 1.74 -28.45
C GLN A 98 -25.19 1.86 -28.25
N THR A 99 -25.67 1.84 -27.00
CA THR A 99 -27.09 2.04 -26.68
C THR A 99 -27.47 3.51 -26.47
N TYR A 100 -26.50 4.45 -26.50
CA TYR A 100 -26.79 5.87 -26.32
C TYR A 100 -27.56 6.47 -27.47
N SER A 101 -28.54 7.32 -27.14
CA SER A 101 -29.21 8.18 -28.10
C SER A 101 -28.30 9.30 -28.60
N PHE A 102 -28.63 9.93 -29.72
CA PHE A 102 -27.89 11.09 -30.23
C PHE A 102 -27.79 12.21 -29.17
N ALA A 103 -28.85 12.49 -28.42
CA ALA A 103 -28.84 13.47 -27.36
C ALA A 103 -27.86 13.12 -26.21
N ASN A 104 -27.69 11.84 -25.90
CA ASN A 104 -26.71 11.40 -24.93
C ASN A 104 -25.27 11.55 -25.46
N ILE A 105 -25.04 11.25 -26.74
CA ILE A 105 -23.73 11.40 -27.37
C ILE A 105 -23.32 12.88 -27.42
N ASP A 106 -24.24 13.77 -27.74
CA ASP A 106 -23.98 15.21 -27.78
C ASP A 106 -23.62 15.78 -26.39
N HIS A 107 -24.14 15.16 -25.32
CA HIS A 107 -23.80 15.55 -23.94
C HIS A 107 -22.40 15.13 -23.53
N PHE A 108 -21.87 14.05 -24.09
CA PHE A 108 -20.52 13.55 -23.79
C PHE A 108 -19.57 13.90 -24.94
N SER A 109 -18.44 14.54 -24.64
CA SER A 109 -17.41 14.74 -25.66
C SER A 109 -16.81 13.39 -26.10
N THR A 110 -16.56 13.20 -27.39
CA THR A 110 -15.92 11.99 -27.95
C THR A 110 -14.57 11.72 -27.27
N ALA A 111 -13.77 12.76 -27.07
CA ALA A 111 -12.49 12.66 -26.36
C ALA A 111 -12.67 12.16 -24.90
N GLY A 112 -13.72 12.62 -24.20
CA GLY A 112 -14.06 12.16 -22.86
C GLY A 112 -14.45 10.69 -22.82
N LEU A 113 -15.22 10.19 -23.79
CA LEU A 113 -15.58 8.77 -23.88
C LEU A 113 -14.35 7.89 -24.16
N VAL A 114 -13.44 8.34 -25.02
CA VAL A 114 -12.18 7.63 -25.30
C VAL A 114 -11.32 7.57 -24.04
N THR A 115 -11.15 8.68 -23.32
CA THR A 115 -10.37 8.72 -22.06
C THR A 115 -10.94 7.76 -21.02
N ARG A 116 -12.27 7.66 -20.90
CA ARG A 116 -12.92 6.72 -19.96
C ARG A 116 -12.65 5.26 -20.33
N LEU A 117 -12.71 4.90 -21.63
CA LEU A 117 -12.45 3.54 -22.11
C LEU A 117 -10.96 3.13 -21.99
N THR A 118 -10.06 4.09 -22.01
CA THR A 118 -8.61 3.86 -21.99
C THR A 118 -8.02 4.12 -20.62
N THR A 119 -7.81 5.37 -20.27
CA THR A 119 -7.08 5.81 -19.08
C THR A 119 -7.82 5.47 -17.80
N ASP A 120 -9.12 5.80 -17.71
CA ASP A 120 -9.88 5.57 -16.48
C ASP A 120 -10.03 4.08 -16.17
N VAL A 121 -10.31 3.25 -17.18
CA VAL A 121 -10.36 1.79 -16.98
C VAL A 121 -9.00 1.23 -16.60
N THR A 122 -7.91 1.77 -17.13
CA THR A 122 -6.55 1.36 -16.74
C THR A 122 -6.25 1.74 -15.29
N ASN A 123 -6.67 2.92 -14.84
CA ASN A 123 -6.53 3.34 -13.44
C ASN A 123 -7.33 2.43 -12.50
N VAL A 124 -8.56 2.08 -12.87
CA VAL A 124 -9.41 1.13 -12.12
C VAL A 124 -8.78 -0.28 -12.10
N GLN A 125 -8.20 -0.73 -13.22
CA GLN A 125 -7.45 -1.99 -13.30
C GLN A 125 -6.28 -2.02 -12.30
N ASN A 126 -5.47 -0.96 -12.29
CA ASN A 126 -4.31 -0.85 -11.40
C ASN A 126 -4.75 -0.81 -9.92
N ALA A 127 -5.79 -0.04 -9.61
CA ALA A 127 -6.37 0.00 -8.27
C ALA A 127 -6.89 -1.37 -7.83
N TYR A 128 -7.57 -2.10 -8.72
CA TYR A 128 -8.05 -3.45 -8.42
C TYR A 128 -6.89 -4.44 -8.18
N GLN A 129 -5.83 -4.37 -8.99
CA GLN A 129 -4.63 -5.20 -8.81
C GLN A 129 -3.94 -4.89 -7.48
N MET A 130 -3.80 -3.61 -7.14
CA MET A 130 -3.21 -3.17 -5.87
C MET A 130 -4.04 -3.66 -4.67
N MET A 131 -5.36 -3.57 -4.78
CA MET A 131 -6.28 -4.08 -3.75
C MET A 131 -6.11 -5.59 -3.53
N LEU A 132 -6.08 -6.40 -4.59
CA LEU A 132 -5.92 -7.85 -4.48
C LEU A 132 -4.57 -8.27 -3.87
N ARG A 133 -3.50 -7.51 -4.11
CA ARG A 133 -2.14 -7.85 -3.65
C ARG A 133 -1.79 -7.18 -2.32
N MET A 134 -1.84 -5.84 -2.26
CA MET A 134 -1.33 -5.11 -1.09
C MET A 134 -2.29 -5.11 0.09
N MET A 135 -3.60 -4.91 -0.16
CA MET A 135 -4.58 -4.89 0.94
C MET A 135 -4.75 -6.23 1.65
N MET A 136 -4.33 -7.33 1.04
CA MET A 136 -4.34 -8.64 1.71
C MET A 136 -2.97 -8.98 2.31
N ARG A 137 -1.88 -8.62 1.63
CA ARG A 137 -0.52 -8.90 2.12
C ARG A 137 -0.20 -8.17 3.42
N ALA A 138 -0.48 -6.86 3.51
CA ALA A 138 -0.08 -6.06 4.67
C ALA A 138 -0.77 -6.52 5.97
N PRO A 139 -2.11 -6.67 6.05
CA PRO A 139 -2.74 -7.21 7.25
C PRO A 139 -2.32 -8.64 7.58
N ALA A 140 -2.14 -9.49 6.56
CA ALA A 140 -1.68 -10.86 6.77
C ALA A 140 -0.27 -10.88 7.37
N SER A 141 0.67 -10.08 6.86
CA SER A 141 2.03 -9.96 7.38
C SER A 141 2.02 -9.49 8.84
N MET A 142 1.24 -8.46 9.15
CA MET A 142 1.10 -7.94 10.52
C MET A 142 0.54 -9.01 11.47
N ILE A 143 -0.54 -9.70 11.08
CA ILE A 143 -1.18 -10.73 11.91
C ILE A 143 -0.23 -11.92 12.10
N CYS A 144 0.36 -12.45 11.01
CA CYS A 144 1.27 -13.60 11.09
C CYS A 144 2.50 -13.28 11.96
N ALA A 145 3.14 -12.13 11.74
CA ALA A 145 4.29 -11.73 12.53
C ALA A 145 3.92 -11.49 14.00
N MET A 146 2.74 -10.92 14.27
CA MET A 146 2.24 -10.73 15.65
C MET A 146 1.98 -12.08 16.33
N VAL A 147 1.32 -13.02 15.66
CA VAL A 147 1.08 -14.38 16.19
C VAL A 147 2.40 -15.08 16.50
N MET A 148 3.37 -15.03 15.57
CA MET A 148 4.69 -15.64 15.80
C MET A 148 5.44 -14.97 16.96
N ALA A 149 5.36 -13.65 17.10
CA ALA A 149 5.94 -12.95 18.24
C ALA A 149 5.30 -13.36 19.57
N PHE A 150 3.97 -13.50 19.62
CA PHE A 150 3.26 -13.98 20.82
C PHE A 150 3.60 -15.44 21.18
N MET A 151 3.84 -16.30 20.18
CA MET A 151 4.28 -17.68 20.41
C MET A 151 5.68 -17.76 21.02
N ILE A 152 6.56 -16.82 20.73
CA ILE A 152 7.90 -16.74 21.30
C ILE A 152 7.82 -16.19 22.73
N ASN A 153 7.30 -14.99 22.89
CA ASN A 153 7.17 -14.37 24.21
C ASN A 153 6.07 -13.33 24.26
N ALA A 154 4.97 -13.65 24.94
CA ALA A 154 3.78 -12.81 25.04
C ALA A 154 4.06 -11.45 25.72
N ARG A 155 5.00 -11.39 26.70
CA ARG A 155 5.31 -10.14 27.40
C ARG A 155 6.04 -9.16 26.47
N LEU A 156 6.99 -9.60 25.67
CA LEU A 156 7.70 -8.76 24.70
C LEU A 156 6.80 -8.43 23.51
N ALA A 157 5.97 -9.39 23.04
CA ALA A 157 5.04 -9.16 21.96
C ALA A 157 3.96 -8.11 22.29
N SER A 158 3.59 -7.97 23.57
CA SER A 158 2.66 -6.92 23.99
C SER A 158 3.18 -5.49 23.73
N ILE A 159 4.50 -5.30 23.69
CA ILE A 159 5.11 -4.00 23.29
C ILE A 159 4.74 -3.65 21.86
N TYR A 160 4.79 -4.62 20.93
CA TYR A 160 4.38 -4.40 19.55
C TYR A 160 2.90 -4.08 19.43
N LEU A 161 2.04 -4.81 20.18
CA LEU A 161 0.60 -4.57 20.15
C LEU A 161 0.28 -3.13 20.57
N VAL A 162 0.88 -2.66 21.65
CA VAL A 162 0.71 -1.28 22.12
C VAL A 162 1.24 -0.28 21.08
N ALA A 163 2.42 -0.54 20.52
CA ALA A 163 3.01 0.32 19.50
C ALA A 163 2.14 0.41 18.24
N VAL A 164 1.60 -0.72 17.75
CA VAL A 164 0.71 -0.77 16.59
C VAL A 164 -0.57 0.03 16.83
N VAL A 165 -1.17 -0.11 18.02
CA VAL A 165 -2.39 0.64 18.37
C VAL A 165 -2.10 2.14 18.42
N ILE A 166 -1.04 2.56 19.11
CA ILE A 166 -0.65 3.98 19.21
C ILE A 166 -0.34 4.54 17.80
N LEU A 167 0.49 3.84 17.04
CA LEU A 167 0.86 4.26 15.70
C LEU A 167 -0.36 4.34 14.78
N GLY A 168 -1.25 3.32 14.81
CA GLY A 168 -2.47 3.30 14.04
C GLY A 168 -3.39 4.49 14.35
N VAL A 169 -3.54 4.85 15.61
CA VAL A 169 -4.32 6.03 16.02
C VAL A 169 -3.68 7.33 15.49
N ILE A 170 -2.35 7.47 15.63
CA ILE A 170 -1.63 8.65 15.14
C ILE A 170 -1.78 8.76 13.62
N LEU A 171 -1.55 7.66 12.87
CA LEU A 171 -1.69 7.62 11.42
C LEU A 171 -3.12 7.95 10.98
N PHE A 172 -4.13 7.43 11.67
CA PHE A 172 -5.52 7.76 11.40
C PHE A 172 -5.78 9.28 11.48
N PHE A 173 -5.26 9.95 12.52
CA PHE A 173 -5.40 11.40 12.63
C PHE A 173 -4.63 12.16 11.54
N ILE A 174 -3.41 11.73 11.21
CA ILE A 174 -2.61 12.33 10.12
C ILE A 174 -3.37 12.23 8.80
N ILE A 175 -3.83 11.02 8.43
CA ILE A 175 -4.56 10.78 7.18
C ILE A 175 -5.86 11.59 7.14
N ARG A 176 -6.61 11.60 8.22
CA ARG A 176 -7.87 12.38 8.30
C ARG A 176 -7.63 13.88 8.08
N HIS A 177 -6.60 14.45 8.70
CA HIS A 177 -6.24 15.85 8.51
C HIS A 177 -5.73 16.15 7.10
N ALA A 178 -4.82 15.32 6.59
CA ALA A 178 -4.28 15.48 5.25
C ALA A 178 -5.38 15.39 4.17
N THR A 179 -6.30 14.41 4.29
CA THR A 179 -7.40 14.23 3.35
C THR A 179 -8.28 15.46 3.26
N ALA A 180 -8.53 16.16 4.38
CA ALA A 180 -9.34 17.38 4.39
C ALA A 180 -8.68 18.51 3.56
N TYR A 181 -7.34 18.64 3.60
CA TYR A 181 -6.64 19.61 2.77
C TYR A 181 -6.61 19.20 1.30
N PHE A 182 -6.39 17.91 0.99
CA PHE A 182 -6.44 17.42 -0.39
C PHE A 182 -7.82 17.64 -1.03
N GLN A 183 -8.90 17.43 -0.29
CA GLN A 183 -10.24 17.71 -0.79
C GLN A 183 -10.47 19.20 -1.11
N GLN A 184 -9.83 20.13 -0.38
CA GLN A 184 -9.88 21.55 -0.68
C GLN A 184 -9.03 21.93 -1.91
N ALA A 185 -8.07 21.10 -2.31
CA ALA A 185 -7.25 21.34 -3.48
C ALA A 185 -8.01 21.13 -4.81
N PHE A 186 -8.95 20.18 -4.88
CA PHE A 186 -9.67 19.87 -6.12
C PHE A 186 -10.41 21.07 -6.72
N PRO A 187 -11.24 21.85 -5.97
CA PRO A 187 -11.90 23.03 -6.53
C PRO A 187 -10.90 24.10 -7.01
N LYS A 188 -9.71 24.17 -6.41
CA LYS A 188 -8.67 25.10 -6.85
C LYS A 188 -8.01 24.67 -8.15
N TYR A 189 -7.86 23.35 -8.35
CA TYR A 189 -7.42 22.80 -9.64
C TYR A 189 -8.44 23.09 -10.74
N ASP A 190 -9.73 22.92 -10.44
CA ASP A 190 -10.80 23.21 -11.41
C ASP A 190 -10.80 24.69 -11.80
N ALA A 191 -10.62 25.60 -10.84
CA ALA A 191 -10.50 27.03 -11.08
C ALA A 191 -9.25 27.38 -11.93
N LEU A 192 -8.11 26.73 -11.66
CA LEU A 192 -6.90 26.91 -12.46
C LEU A 192 -7.11 26.43 -13.91
N ASN A 193 -7.66 25.22 -14.06
CA ASN A 193 -7.94 24.65 -15.38
C ASN A 193 -8.90 25.50 -16.19
N ALA A 194 -9.97 26.00 -15.55
CA ALA A 194 -10.92 26.92 -16.17
C ALA A 194 -10.22 28.21 -16.63
N SER A 195 -9.36 28.80 -15.80
CA SER A 195 -8.58 30.00 -16.16
C SER A 195 -7.65 29.76 -17.34
N VAL A 196 -6.95 28.60 -17.38
CA VAL A 196 -6.10 28.23 -18.51
C VAL A 196 -6.93 28.06 -19.80
N GLN A 197 -8.03 27.33 -19.70
CA GLN A 197 -8.91 27.06 -20.85
C GLN A 197 -9.52 28.37 -21.41
N GLU A 198 -9.95 29.26 -20.53
CA GLU A 198 -10.44 30.61 -20.90
C GLU A 198 -9.36 31.40 -21.64
N ASN A 199 -8.16 31.47 -21.06
CA ASN A 199 -7.02 32.21 -21.63
C ASN A 199 -6.61 31.66 -22.99
N VAL A 200 -6.43 30.34 -23.11
CA VAL A 200 -6.04 29.68 -24.36
C VAL A 200 -7.10 29.88 -25.44
N SER A 201 -8.40 29.77 -25.09
CA SER A 201 -9.48 29.98 -26.03
C SER A 201 -9.57 31.44 -26.50
N ALA A 202 -9.30 32.41 -25.61
CA ALA A 202 -9.36 33.83 -25.88
C ALA A 202 -7.99 34.45 -26.19
N ILE A 203 -6.94 33.68 -26.49
CA ILE A 203 -5.55 34.16 -26.62
C ILE A 203 -5.41 35.29 -27.63
N ARG A 204 -6.18 35.25 -28.70
CA ARG A 204 -6.17 36.36 -29.71
C ARG A 204 -6.68 37.66 -29.14
N VAL A 205 -7.68 37.61 -28.25
CA VAL A 205 -8.24 38.79 -27.58
C VAL A 205 -7.22 39.33 -26.58
N VAL A 206 -6.63 38.46 -25.77
CA VAL A 206 -5.57 38.81 -24.80
C VAL A 206 -4.42 39.56 -25.54
N LYS A 207 -3.97 39.00 -26.67
CA LYS A 207 -2.94 39.60 -27.52
C LYS A 207 -3.35 40.94 -28.13
N ALA A 208 -4.61 41.02 -28.64
CA ALA A 208 -5.11 42.25 -29.27
C ALA A 208 -5.20 43.45 -28.29
N TYR A 209 -5.52 43.14 -27.01
CA TYR A 209 -5.65 44.15 -25.96
C TYR A 209 -4.38 44.31 -25.09
N VAL A 210 -3.29 43.63 -25.43
CA VAL A 210 -1.98 43.67 -24.70
C VAL A 210 -2.18 43.38 -23.19
N ARG A 211 -2.92 42.33 -22.85
CA ARG A 211 -3.24 41.98 -21.44
C ARG A 211 -2.50 40.77 -20.94
N GLU A 212 -1.40 40.39 -21.54
CA GLU A 212 -0.61 39.19 -21.18
C GLU A 212 -0.13 39.23 -19.72
N GLU A 213 0.30 40.40 -19.25
CA GLU A 213 0.82 40.56 -17.89
C GLU A 213 -0.29 40.35 -16.85
N GLN A 214 -1.49 40.85 -17.12
CA GLN A 214 -2.65 40.69 -16.24
C GLN A 214 -3.07 39.21 -16.16
N GLU A 215 -3.13 38.51 -17.29
CA GLU A 215 -3.47 37.08 -17.33
C GLU A 215 -2.37 36.23 -16.66
N THR A 216 -1.11 36.55 -16.84
CA THR A 216 0.03 35.92 -16.18
C THR A 216 -0.09 36.09 -14.65
N SER A 217 -0.39 37.28 -14.16
CA SER A 217 -0.61 37.54 -12.73
C SER A 217 -1.78 36.74 -12.17
N LYS A 218 -2.90 36.67 -12.89
CA LYS A 218 -4.08 35.86 -12.52
C LYS A 218 -3.72 34.38 -12.38
N PHE A 219 -2.98 33.84 -13.36
CA PHE A 219 -2.51 32.47 -13.33
C PHE A 219 -1.55 32.21 -12.17
N GLN A 220 -0.57 33.08 -11.96
CA GLN A 220 0.40 32.97 -10.86
C GLN A 220 -0.31 32.96 -9.48
N TYR A 221 -1.34 33.80 -9.31
CA TYR A 221 -2.14 33.81 -8.08
C TYR A 221 -2.89 32.49 -7.87
N ALA A 222 -3.53 31.96 -8.91
CA ALA A 222 -4.23 30.69 -8.83
C ALA A 222 -3.25 29.53 -8.54
N SER A 223 -2.09 29.50 -9.22
CA SER A 223 -1.01 28.52 -8.99
C SER A 223 -0.48 28.59 -7.57
N LYS A 224 -0.26 29.81 -7.04
CA LYS A 224 0.18 30.01 -5.65
C LYS A 224 -0.83 29.48 -4.63
N ASN A 225 -2.12 29.69 -4.87
CA ASN A 225 -3.17 29.15 -3.99
C ASN A 225 -3.15 27.61 -3.93
N ILE A 226 -2.90 26.96 -5.05
CA ILE A 226 -2.73 25.50 -5.10
C ILE A 226 -1.47 25.09 -4.32
N TYR A 227 -0.34 25.74 -4.59
CA TYR A 227 0.91 25.49 -3.89
C TYR A 227 0.73 25.58 -2.36
N ASP A 228 0.11 26.65 -1.86
CA ASP A 228 -0.08 26.87 -0.43
C ASP A 228 -0.93 25.76 0.23
N ILE A 229 -1.95 25.26 -0.47
CA ILE A 229 -2.78 24.14 0.03
C ILE A 229 -1.99 22.83 0.04
N PHE A 230 -1.26 22.52 -1.03
CA PHE A 230 -0.42 21.32 -1.08
C PHE A 230 0.67 21.34 -0.02
N VAL A 231 1.35 22.48 0.17
CA VAL A 231 2.36 22.61 1.23
C VAL A 231 1.75 22.37 2.62
N ARG A 232 0.52 22.82 2.88
CA ARG A 232 -0.18 22.56 4.14
C ARG A 232 -0.56 21.07 4.28
N ALA A 233 -1.01 20.43 3.22
CA ALA A 233 -1.31 19.01 3.19
C ALA A 233 -0.04 18.18 3.45
N GLU A 234 1.02 18.46 2.70
CA GLU A 234 2.31 17.76 2.81
C GLU A 234 2.97 17.94 4.18
N LYS A 235 2.88 19.13 4.79
CA LYS A 235 3.37 19.35 6.16
C LYS A 235 2.76 18.40 7.19
N ASN A 236 1.54 17.92 6.98
CA ASN A 236 0.93 16.93 7.85
C ASN A 236 1.42 15.51 7.50
N VAL A 237 1.56 15.21 6.21
CA VAL A 237 2.00 13.88 5.73
C VAL A 237 3.46 13.62 6.07
N ILE A 238 4.31 14.64 6.05
CA ILE A 238 5.76 14.50 6.31
C ILE A 238 6.05 13.95 7.72
N TRP A 239 5.17 14.15 8.67
CA TRP A 239 5.30 13.59 10.02
C TRP A 239 5.15 12.06 10.07
N ASN A 240 4.57 11.45 9.04
CA ASN A 240 4.38 10.01 8.97
C ASN A 240 5.71 9.25 9.11
N SER A 241 6.71 9.59 8.29
CA SER A 241 8.00 8.89 8.29
C SER A 241 8.79 9.03 9.60
N PRO A 242 8.98 10.25 10.18
CA PRO A 242 9.64 10.40 11.47
C PRO A 242 8.96 9.67 12.63
N ILE A 243 7.62 9.72 12.71
CA ILE A 243 6.86 9.06 13.76
C ILE A 243 6.99 7.54 13.65
N MET A 244 6.90 7.02 12.42
CA MET A 244 7.08 5.60 12.15
C MET A 244 8.47 5.12 12.56
N MET A 245 9.54 5.83 12.14
CA MET A 245 10.92 5.51 12.50
C MET A 245 11.15 5.61 14.00
N PHE A 246 10.64 6.64 14.65
CA PHE A 246 10.73 6.80 16.10
C PHE A 246 10.07 5.62 16.83
N THR A 247 8.90 5.19 16.39
CA THR A 247 8.20 4.03 16.96
C THR A 247 9.00 2.74 16.76
N VAL A 248 9.54 2.51 15.56
CA VAL A 248 10.37 1.34 15.25
C VAL A 248 11.60 1.29 16.17
N TYR A 249 12.37 2.38 16.25
CA TYR A 249 13.56 2.41 17.10
C TYR A 249 13.23 2.29 18.59
N THR A 250 12.13 2.91 19.03
CA THR A 250 11.68 2.76 20.41
C THR A 250 11.34 1.31 20.72
N CYS A 251 10.62 0.60 19.84
CA CYS A 251 10.35 -0.81 20.00
C CYS A 251 11.64 -1.66 20.03
N ILE A 252 12.58 -1.41 19.11
CA ILE A 252 13.87 -2.12 19.07
C ILE A 252 14.62 -1.94 20.39
N ILE A 253 14.70 -0.70 20.90
CA ILE A 253 15.40 -0.40 22.17
C ILE A 253 14.72 -1.12 23.34
N LEU A 254 13.39 -1.01 23.46
CA LEU A 254 12.66 -1.64 24.56
C LEU A 254 12.79 -3.16 24.54
N ILE A 255 12.67 -3.78 23.36
CA ILE A 255 12.77 -5.22 23.22
C ILE A 255 14.19 -5.70 23.46
N SER A 256 15.19 -4.98 22.96
CA SER A 256 16.58 -5.31 23.25
C SER A 256 16.87 -5.19 24.74
N TRP A 257 16.38 -4.14 25.41
CA TRP A 257 16.59 -3.93 26.83
C TRP A 257 15.92 -4.99 27.71
N PHE A 258 14.61 -5.20 27.50
CA PHE A 258 13.88 -6.19 28.28
C PHE A 258 14.27 -7.63 27.89
N GLY A 259 14.51 -7.89 26.60
CA GLY A 259 14.99 -9.18 26.11
C GLY A 259 16.35 -9.55 26.67
N ALA A 260 17.30 -8.62 26.71
CA ALA A 260 18.63 -8.85 27.32
C ALA A 260 18.48 -9.21 28.80
N LYS A 261 17.65 -8.50 29.58
CA LYS A 261 17.35 -8.87 30.97
C LYS A 261 16.78 -10.28 31.09
N MET A 262 15.88 -10.67 30.18
CA MET A 262 15.26 -11.99 30.18
C MET A 262 16.25 -13.09 29.80
N ILE A 263 17.22 -12.81 28.91
CA ILE A 263 18.30 -13.74 28.56
C ILE A 263 19.20 -14.00 29.79
N VAL A 264 19.58 -12.97 30.54
CA VAL A 264 20.39 -13.11 31.76
C VAL A 264 19.69 -14.01 32.78
N VAL A 265 18.38 -13.92 32.91
CA VAL A 265 17.54 -14.76 33.80
C VAL A 265 17.22 -16.14 33.16
N LYS A 266 17.72 -16.42 31.95
CA LYS A 266 17.49 -17.66 31.19
C LYS A 266 16.00 -17.95 30.86
N SER A 267 15.17 -16.91 30.78
CA SER A 267 13.76 -17.00 30.39
C SER A 267 13.52 -16.72 28.90
N LEU A 268 14.55 -16.31 28.17
CA LEU A 268 14.54 -16.08 26.72
C LEU A 268 15.89 -16.52 26.15
N THR A 269 15.91 -16.98 24.92
CA THR A 269 17.14 -17.33 24.21
C THR A 269 17.63 -16.18 23.32
N THR A 270 18.91 -16.24 22.88
CA THR A 270 19.47 -15.24 21.96
C THR A 270 18.81 -15.31 20.59
N GLY A 271 18.51 -16.51 20.12
CA GLY A 271 17.82 -16.72 18.83
C GLY A 271 16.38 -16.19 18.86
N GLU A 272 15.66 -16.42 19.97
CA GLU A 272 14.33 -15.88 20.17
C GLU A 272 14.29 -14.34 20.15
N LEU A 273 15.28 -13.69 20.79
CA LEU A 273 15.40 -12.23 20.77
C LEU A 273 15.64 -11.71 19.35
N MET A 274 16.54 -12.36 18.57
CA MET A 274 16.80 -11.99 17.18
C MET A 274 15.55 -12.11 16.30
N SER A 275 14.77 -13.19 16.49
CA SER A 275 13.49 -13.36 15.78
C SER A 275 12.47 -12.29 16.14
N LEU A 276 12.35 -11.92 17.42
CA LEU A 276 11.48 -10.83 17.84
C LEU A 276 11.88 -9.51 17.19
N LEU A 277 13.17 -9.19 17.10
CA LEU A 277 13.65 -7.99 16.42
C LEU A 277 13.32 -7.99 14.92
N ALA A 278 13.41 -9.15 14.26
CA ALA A 278 13.00 -9.29 12.86
C ALA A 278 11.48 -9.08 12.68
N TYR A 279 10.66 -9.63 13.57
CA TYR A 279 9.19 -9.42 13.54
C TYR A 279 8.81 -7.97 13.83
N CYS A 280 9.59 -7.24 14.63
CA CYS A 280 9.38 -5.82 14.86
C CYS A 280 9.31 -5.03 13.54
N MET A 281 10.30 -5.27 12.68
CA MET A 281 10.33 -4.62 11.36
C MET A 281 9.13 -5.01 10.51
N ASN A 282 8.80 -6.30 10.44
CA ASN A 282 7.67 -6.78 9.63
C ASN A 282 6.33 -6.21 10.12
N ILE A 283 6.10 -6.16 11.44
CA ILE A 283 4.85 -5.65 12.03
C ILE A 283 4.69 -4.16 11.75
N LEU A 284 5.73 -3.37 12.04
CA LEU A 284 5.63 -1.90 11.98
C LEU A 284 5.70 -1.36 10.55
N MET A 285 6.40 -2.06 9.62
CA MET A 285 6.46 -1.66 8.21
C MET A 285 5.23 -2.09 7.39
N SER A 286 4.39 -2.98 7.94
CA SER A 286 3.14 -3.41 7.29
C SER A 286 1.93 -2.54 7.65
N LEU A 287 2.10 -1.54 8.51
CA LEU A 287 1.06 -0.60 8.93
C LEU A 287 1.02 0.63 8.00
#